data_58753986d7fd7866711a4d2c7c9a45c4
#
_entry.id   58753986d7fd7866711a4d2c7c9a45c4
#
_cell.length_a   1.000
_cell.length_b   1.000
_cell.length_c   1.000
_cell.angle_alpha   90.00
_cell.angle_beta   90.00
_cell.angle_gamma   90.00
#
_symmetry.space_group_name_H-M   'P 1'
#
loop_
_entity.id
_entity.type
_entity.pdbx_description
1 polymer ?
#
loop_
_entity_poly.entity_id
_entity_poly.type
_entity_poly.pdbx_seq_one_letter_code
_entity_poly.pdbx_strand_id
1 'polypeptide(L)'
;MSLAAFIRANTEAIAAEWERFAATLMPGERLGSSVLRNDVVGMLGDIAANMDEAQSATQQQAKSEGEPGRSHFTQGAVVEHVLSRVALGVSPRQFLSEFRALRATVIRLWQRENNDIDAQALDDMIRFNEAIDQMLAEGTVNYTREVDRARELFLGILGHDLRNPLAAINGLAELQLRGKTPERHAQLASQILIS
;
A
#
# COMPACT_ATOMS: atom_id res chain seq x y z
N MET A 1 -5.54 13.95 -28.83
CA MET A 1 -4.64 14.25 -27.66
C MET A 1 -4.17 12.91 -27.11
N SER A 2 -2.85 12.73 -26.84
CA SER A 2 -2.34 11.50 -26.24
C SER A 2 -2.92 11.28 -24.83
N LEU A 3 -3.02 10.01 -24.39
CA LEU A 3 -3.56 9.70 -23.07
C LEU A 3 -2.68 10.26 -21.94
N ALA A 4 -1.35 10.28 -22.10
CA ALA A 4 -0.46 10.90 -21.12
C ALA A 4 -0.70 12.42 -21.00
N ALA A 5 -0.87 13.13 -22.11
CA ALA A 5 -1.21 14.55 -22.11
C ALA A 5 -2.60 14.81 -21.51
N PHE A 6 -3.57 13.93 -21.79
CA PHE A 6 -4.90 13.98 -21.20
C PHE A 6 -4.85 13.83 -19.67
N ILE A 7 -4.10 12.85 -19.14
CA ILE A 7 -3.94 12.63 -17.70
C ILE A 7 -3.42 13.89 -17.03
N ARG A 8 -2.36 14.54 -17.59
CA ARG A 8 -1.80 15.77 -17.04
C ARG A 8 -2.78 16.94 -17.05
N ALA A 9 -3.52 17.08 -18.16
CA ALA A 9 -4.50 18.17 -18.30
C ALA A 9 -5.72 17.99 -17.40
N ASN A 10 -6.08 16.75 -17.05
CA ASN A 10 -7.31 16.40 -16.34
C ASN A 10 -7.07 15.78 -14.96
N THR A 11 -5.84 15.91 -14.41
CA THR A 11 -5.45 15.30 -13.12
C THR A 11 -6.46 15.59 -12.01
N GLU A 12 -6.89 16.83 -11.88
CA GLU A 12 -7.85 17.25 -10.86
C GLU A 12 -9.24 16.62 -11.01
N ALA A 13 -9.73 16.51 -12.24
CA ALA A 13 -11.03 15.89 -12.52
C ALA A 13 -11.00 14.38 -12.25
N ILE A 14 -9.89 13.72 -12.65
CA ILE A 14 -9.65 12.30 -12.39
C ILE A 14 -9.57 12.05 -10.88
N ALA A 15 -8.77 12.84 -10.17
CA ALA A 15 -8.60 12.73 -8.73
C ALA A 15 -9.93 12.91 -7.97
N ALA A 16 -10.73 13.91 -8.32
CA ALA A 16 -12.01 14.15 -7.69
C ALA A 16 -13.04 13.02 -7.92
N GLU A 17 -13.01 12.37 -9.08
CA GLU A 17 -13.91 11.24 -9.35
C GLU A 17 -13.43 9.97 -8.64
N TRP A 18 -12.11 9.73 -8.61
CA TRP A 18 -11.51 8.62 -7.89
C TRP A 18 -11.70 8.75 -6.37
N GLU A 19 -11.53 9.94 -5.80
CA GLU A 19 -11.73 10.22 -4.38
C GLU A 19 -13.15 9.87 -3.92
N ARG A 20 -14.16 10.20 -4.71
CA ARG A 20 -15.55 9.80 -4.42
C ARG A 20 -15.72 8.30 -4.33
N PHE A 21 -15.02 7.55 -5.16
CA PHE A 21 -15.02 6.09 -5.09
C PHE A 21 -14.25 5.59 -3.86
N ALA A 22 -13.03 6.09 -3.62
CA ALA A 22 -12.19 5.68 -2.49
C ALA A 22 -12.90 5.90 -1.14
N ALA A 23 -13.64 6.99 -1.00
CA ALA A 23 -14.47 7.26 0.17
C ALA A 23 -15.56 6.20 0.42
N THR A 24 -16.04 5.49 -0.60
CA THR A 24 -17.02 4.40 -0.44
C THR A 24 -16.40 3.11 0.09
N LEU A 25 -15.10 2.93 -0.07
CA LEU A 25 -14.38 1.73 0.38
C LEU A 25 -14.08 1.74 1.89
N MET A 26 -14.11 2.90 2.50
CA MET A 26 -13.73 3.12 3.90
C MET A 26 -14.85 3.83 4.68
N PRO A 27 -16.01 3.19 4.89
CA PRO A 27 -17.09 3.78 5.65
C PRO A 27 -16.69 3.90 7.11
N GLY A 28 -16.54 5.13 7.60
CA GLY A 28 -16.30 5.44 9.01
C GLY A 28 -14.91 5.98 9.36
N GLU A 29 -13.92 5.85 8.50
CA GLU A 29 -12.60 6.44 8.72
C GLU A 29 -12.42 7.69 7.85
N ARG A 30 -12.15 8.80 8.54
CA ARG A 30 -11.86 10.07 7.89
C ARG A 30 -10.38 10.10 7.49
N LEU A 31 -10.04 9.47 6.36
CA LEU A 31 -8.89 9.97 5.64
C LEU A 31 -9.20 11.42 5.27
N GLY A 32 -8.33 12.33 5.70
CA GLY A 32 -8.45 13.69 5.24
C GLY A 32 -8.46 13.67 3.71
N SER A 33 -9.50 14.23 3.10
CA SER A 33 -9.66 14.35 1.63
C SER A 33 -8.37 14.80 0.94
N SER A 34 -7.56 15.62 1.62
CA SER A 34 -6.27 16.10 1.12
C SER A 34 -5.21 14.98 0.96
N VAL A 35 -5.16 14.00 1.84
CA VAL A 35 -4.17 12.90 1.76
C VAL A 35 -4.53 11.97 0.61
N LEU A 36 -5.80 11.58 0.50
CA LEU A 36 -6.30 10.77 -0.61
C LEU A 36 -5.99 11.41 -1.96
N ARG A 37 -6.24 12.72 -2.05
CA ARG A 37 -6.05 13.47 -3.29
C ARG A 37 -4.58 13.62 -3.67
N ASN A 38 -3.70 13.90 -2.72
CA ASN A 38 -2.27 14.03 -2.99
C ASN A 38 -1.67 12.72 -3.48
N ASP A 39 -2.05 11.58 -2.87
CA ASP A 39 -1.58 10.25 -3.30
C ASP A 39 -1.92 10.00 -4.77
N VAL A 40 -3.19 10.20 -5.17
CA VAL A 40 -3.62 9.89 -6.54
C VAL A 40 -3.06 10.88 -7.56
N VAL A 41 -2.89 12.15 -7.21
CA VAL A 41 -2.25 13.16 -8.08
C VAL A 41 -0.81 12.75 -8.38
N GLY A 42 -0.05 12.35 -7.36
CA GLY A 42 1.30 11.83 -7.53
C GLY A 42 1.35 10.58 -8.41
N MET A 43 0.46 9.61 -8.16
CA MET A 43 0.37 8.38 -8.96
C MET A 43 0.04 8.66 -10.43
N LEU A 44 -0.87 9.59 -10.71
CA LEU A 44 -1.20 10.01 -12.09
C LEU A 44 0.00 10.67 -12.79
N GLY A 45 0.77 11.46 -12.06
CA GLY A 45 2.01 12.06 -12.55
C GLY A 45 3.06 11.00 -12.92
N ASP A 46 3.27 10.02 -12.04
CA ASP A 46 4.20 8.91 -12.26
C ASP A 46 3.77 8.03 -13.45
N ILE A 47 2.47 7.73 -13.58
CA ILE A 47 1.92 6.98 -14.72
C ILE A 47 2.17 7.73 -16.02
N ALA A 48 1.82 9.03 -16.07
CA ALA A 48 2.00 9.83 -17.28
C ALA A 48 3.47 9.99 -17.66
N ALA A 49 4.39 10.08 -16.68
CA ALA A 49 5.83 10.08 -16.93
C ALA A 49 6.32 8.75 -17.51
N ASN A 50 5.88 7.62 -16.94
CA ASN A 50 6.23 6.30 -17.45
C ASN A 50 5.73 6.05 -18.87
N MET A 51 4.55 6.57 -19.21
CA MET A 51 4.01 6.48 -20.58
C MET A 51 4.85 7.25 -21.63
N ASP A 52 5.50 8.36 -21.23
CA ASP A 52 6.32 9.15 -22.15
C ASP A 52 7.74 8.59 -22.34
N GLU A 53 8.16 7.65 -21.50
CA GLU A 53 9.48 7.05 -21.66
C GLU A 53 9.57 6.25 -22.96
N ALA A 54 10.63 6.52 -23.74
CA ALA A 54 10.94 5.74 -24.92
C ALA A 54 11.27 4.30 -24.50
N GLN A 55 10.51 3.34 -24.98
CA GLN A 55 10.73 1.92 -24.73
C GLN A 55 11.16 1.22 -26.00
N SER A 56 12.19 0.36 -25.90
CA SER A 56 12.49 -0.58 -26.98
C SER A 56 11.47 -1.74 -26.99
N ALA A 57 11.28 -2.40 -28.12
CA ALA A 57 10.42 -3.57 -28.22
C ALA A 57 10.79 -4.67 -27.20
N THR A 58 12.09 -4.83 -26.92
CA THR A 58 12.57 -5.79 -25.90
C THR A 58 12.16 -5.39 -24.47
N GLN A 59 12.19 -4.09 -24.15
CA GLN A 59 11.75 -3.60 -22.83
C GLN A 59 10.24 -3.74 -22.67
N GLN A 60 9.48 -3.50 -23.72
CA GLN A 60 8.03 -3.67 -23.72
C GLN A 60 7.66 -5.14 -23.53
N GLN A 61 8.36 -6.06 -24.22
CA GLN A 61 8.16 -7.50 -24.04
C GLN A 61 8.49 -7.94 -22.62
N ALA A 62 9.64 -7.53 -22.06
CA ALA A 62 10.04 -7.85 -20.69
C ALA A 62 9.01 -7.36 -19.66
N LYS A 63 8.46 -6.15 -19.82
CA LYS A 63 7.36 -5.65 -18.98
C LYS A 63 6.11 -6.50 -19.07
N SER A 64 5.71 -6.90 -20.29
CA SER A 64 4.52 -7.73 -20.49
C SER A 64 4.67 -9.16 -19.93
N GLU A 65 5.90 -9.65 -19.80
CA GLU A 65 6.25 -10.93 -19.18
C GLU A 65 6.44 -10.84 -17.65
N GLY A 66 6.25 -9.64 -17.08
CA GLY A 66 6.34 -9.41 -15.63
C GLY A 66 7.76 -9.35 -15.10
N GLU A 67 8.77 -9.19 -15.97
CA GLU A 67 10.14 -8.98 -15.50
C GLU A 67 10.25 -7.64 -14.76
N PRO A 68 10.94 -7.62 -13.59
CA PRO A 68 11.17 -6.39 -12.86
C PRO A 68 12.13 -5.48 -13.65
N GLY A 69 11.56 -4.63 -14.50
CA GLY A 69 12.30 -3.55 -15.13
C GLY A 69 12.82 -2.56 -14.07
N ARG A 70 13.62 -1.57 -14.45
CA ARG A 70 13.88 -0.41 -13.58
C ARG A 70 12.56 0.29 -13.32
N SER A 71 11.94 -0.02 -12.18
CA SER A 71 10.68 0.58 -11.81
C SER A 71 10.93 2.00 -11.30
N HIS A 72 10.35 3.00 -11.96
CA HIS A 72 10.33 4.38 -11.50
C HIS A 72 9.40 4.57 -10.29
N PHE A 73 8.57 3.56 -9.99
CA PHE A 73 7.58 3.59 -8.89
C PHE A 73 8.14 3.15 -7.52
N THR A 74 9.40 2.74 -7.44
CA THR A 74 9.99 2.20 -6.18
C THR A 74 10.18 3.23 -5.08
N GLN A 75 10.16 4.52 -5.39
CA GLN A 75 10.33 5.62 -4.43
C GLN A 75 9.30 6.75 -4.63
N GLY A 76 8.28 6.52 -5.45
CA GLY A 76 7.28 7.51 -5.82
C GLY A 76 6.01 7.44 -4.99
N ALA A 77 4.97 8.10 -5.51
CA ALA A 77 3.66 8.27 -4.87
C ALA A 77 2.99 6.94 -4.48
N VAL A 78 3.28 5.83 -5.17
CA VAL A 78 2.73 4.51 -4.82
C VAL A 78 3.20 4.02 -3.46
N VAL A 79 4.42 4.33 -3.04
CA VAL A 79 4.95 3.93 -1.72
C VAL A 79 4.22 4.69 -0.62
N GLU A 80 4.05 6.00 -0.77
CA GLU A 80 3.29 6.83 0.18
C GLU A 80 1.83 6.37 0.26
N HIS A 81 1.23 6.05 -0.87
CA HIS A 81 -0.11 5.48 -0.95
C HIS A 81 -0.21 4.17 -0.17
N VAL A 82 0.74 3.24 -0.36
CA VAL A 82 0.79 1.98 0.38
C VAL A 82 0.90 2.20 1.88
N LEU A 83 1.83 3.05 2.32
CA LEU A 83 2.04 3.34 3.75
C LEU A 83 0.77 3.87 4.39
N SER A 84 0.08 4.81 3.73
CA SER A 84 -1.17 5.36 4.21
C SER A 84 -2.27 4.29 4.32
N ARG A 85 -2.36 3.36 3.36
CA ARG A 85 -3.37 2.29 3.34
C ARG A 85 -3.11 1.21 4.39
N VAL A 86 -1.86 0.81 4.58
CA VAL A 86 -1.48 -0.15 5.64
C VAL A 86 -1.75 0.44 7.02
N ALA A 87 -1.39 1.70 7.26
CA ALA A 87 -1.65 2.39 8.52
C ALA A 87 -3.15 2.47 8.89
N LEU A 88 -4.02 2.49 7.90
CA LEU A 88 -5.48 2.55 8.06
C LEU A 88 -6.14 1.15 8.08
N GLY A 89 -5.37 0.08 7.99
CA GLY A 89 -5.92 -1.27 7.98
C GLY A 89 -6.72 -1.60 6.71
N VAL A 90 -6.49 -0.88 5.60
CA VAL A 90 -7.13 -1.16 4.31
C VAL A 90 -6.74 -2.55 3.85
N SER A 91 -7.72 -3.38 3.51
CA SER A 91 -7.46 -4.75 3.06
C SER A 91 -6.82 -4.79 1.66
N PRO A 92 -6.08 -5.86 1.31
CA PRO A 92 -5.53 -6.02 -0.04
C PRO A 92 -6.60 -5.90 -1.14
N ARG A 93 -7.81 -6.40 -0.89
CA ARG A 93 -8.92 -6.30 -1.84
C ARG A 93 -9.35 -4.84 -2.08
N GLN A 94 -9.43 -4.04 -1.04
CA GLN A 94 -9.75 -2.61 -1.15
C GLN A 94 -8.64 -1.88 -1.89
N PHE A 95 -7.38 -2.13 -1.53
CA PHE A 95 -6.20 -1.58 -2.21
C PHE A 95 -6.23 -1.86 -3.72
N LEU A 96 -6.44 -3.10 -4.14
CA LEU A 96 -6.58 -3.46 -5.55
C LEU A 96 -7.78 -2.76 -6.23
N SER A 97 -8.87 -2.57 -5.49
CA SER A 97 -10.07 -1.90 -6.01
C SER A 97 -9.83 -0.42 -6.31
N GLU A 98 -8.93 0.25 -5.57
CA GLU A 98 -8.53 1.63 -5.83
C GLU A 98 -7.84 1.78 -7.20
N PHE A 99 -6.91 0.87 -7.55
CA PHE A 99 -6.26 0.87 -8.87
C PHE A 99 -7.24 0.55 -10.01
N ARG A 100 -8.16 -0.38 -9.77
CA ARG A 100 -9.21 -0.70 -10.77
C ARG A 100 -10.10 0.51 -11.03
N ALA A 101 -10.48 1.24 -9.99
CA ALA A 101 -11.28 2.45 -10.11
C ALA A 101 -10.50 3.56 -10.84
N LEU A 102 -9.22 3.75 -10.50
CA LEU A 102 -8.37 4.71 -11.17
C LEU A 102 -8.27 4.44 -12.66
N ARG A 103 -7.99 3.18 -13.04
CA ARG A 103 -7.95 2.75 -14.44
C ARG A 103 -9.26 3.04 -15.17
N ALA A 104 -10.37 2.63 -14.57
CA ALA A 104 -11.68 2.83 -15.16
C ALA A 104 -12.05 4.31 -15.32
N THR A 105 -11.70 5.14 -14.33
CA THR A 105 -11.96 6.58 -14.35
C THR A 105 -11.17 7.27 -15.46
N VAL A 106 -9.86 7.00 -15.56
CA VAL A 106 -9.02 7.58 -16.61
C VAL A 106 -9.53 7.22 -18.00
N ILE A 107 -9.74 5.92 -18.27
CA ILE A 107 -10.20 5.46 -19.60
C ILE A 107 -11.56 6.06 -19.94
N ARG A 108 -12.52 6.07 -19.01
CA ARG A 108 -13.86 6.60 -19.24
C ARG A 108 -13.85 8.10 -19.53
N LEU A 109 -13.07 8.88 -18.79
CA LEU A 109 -12.97 10.33 -19.01
C LEU A 109 -12.27 10.62 -20.35
N TRP A 110 -11.19 9.90 -20.64
CA TRP A 110 -10.47 10.05 -21.91
C TRP A 110 -11.34 9.70 -23.14
N GLN A 111 -12.14 8.63 -23.06
CA GLN A 111 -13.06 8.24 -24.15
C GLN A 111 -14.12 9.31 -24.43
N ARG A 112 -14.54 10.08 -23.44
CA ARG A 112 -15.53 11.16 -23.64
C ARG A 112 -14.96 12.32 -24.48
N GLU A 113 -13.66 12.53 -24.44
CA GLU A 113 -12.98 13.59 -25.19
C GLU A 113 -12.41 13.10 -26.53
N ASN A 114 -12.24 11.79 -26.69
CA ASN A 114 -11.72 11.18 -27.91
C ASN A 114 -12.80 10.33 -28.59
N ASN A 115 -13.40 10.87 -29.64
CA ASN A 115 -14.47 10.19 -30.40
C ASN A 115 -13.92 9.13 -31.37
N ASP A 116 -12.65 9.23 -31.77
CA ASP A 116 -12.02 8.30 -32.73
C ASP A 116 -10.88 7.52 -32.06
N ILE A 117 -10.96 6.20 -32.14
CA ILE A 117 -9.90 5.29 -31.67
C ILE A 117 -9.04 4.94 -32.91
N ASP A 118 -7.93 5.63 -33.04
CA ASP A 118 -6.91 5.33 -34.04
C ASP A 118 -5.81 4.40 -33.48
N ALA A 119 -4.83 4.06 -34.31
CA ALA A 119 -3.72 3.21 -33.91
C ALA A 119 -2.91 3.81 -32.75
N GLN A 120 -2.78 5.14 -32.71
CA GLN A 120 -2.09 5.85 -31.62
C GLN A 120 -2.87 5.76 -30.30
N ALA A 121 -4.18 5.88 -30.36
CA ALA A 121 -5.03 5.73 -29.18
C ALA A 121 -4.94 4.32 -28.58
N LEU A 122 -4.82 3.30 -29.44
CA LEU A 122 -4.62 1.92 -28.99
C LEU A 122 -3.25 1.73 -28.32
N ASP A 123 -2.19 2.28 -28.89
CA ASP A 123 -0.85 2.25 -28.32
C ASP A 123 -0.81 2.98 -26.97
N ASP A 124 -1.41 4.15 -26.87
CA ASP A 124 -1.56 4.90 -25.61
C ASP A 124 -2.28 4.07 -24.53
N MET A 125 -3.33 3.34 -24.90
CA MET A 125 -4.05 2.45 -23.97
C MET A 125 -3.19 1.28 -23.51
N ILE A 126 -2.41 0.67 -24.39
CA ILE A 126 -1.48 -0.41 -24.04
C ILE A 126 -0.47 0.11 -23.02
N ARG A 127 0.20 1.21 -23.31
CA ARG A 127 1.20 1.82 -22.42
C ARG A 127 0.62 2.23 -21.07
N PHE A 128 -0.59 2.76 -21.06
CA PHE A 128 -1.29 3.10 -19.82
C PHE A 128 -1.58 1.87 -18.97
N ASN A 129 -2.06 0.77 -19.58
CA ASN A 129 -2.31 -0.46 -18.85
C ASN A 129 -1.00 -1.06 -18.30
N GLU A 130 0.08 -1.08 -19.08
CA GLU A 130 1.39 -1.52 -18.62
C GLU A 130 1.90 -0.68 -17.44
N ALA A 131 1.77 0.65 -17.49
CA ALA A 131 2.19 1.54 -16.42
C ALA A 131 1.39 1.29 -15.13
N ILE A 132 0.07 1.15 -15.24
CA ILE A 132 -0.81 0.89 -14.09
C ILE A 132 -0.57 -0.51 -13.49
N ASP A 133 -0.35 -1.52 -14.33
CA ASP A 133 -0.10 -2.88 -13.85
C ASP A 133 1.28 -2.98 -13.19
N GLN A 134 2.28 -2.28 -13.71
CA GLN A 134 3.58 -2.17 -13.06
C GLN A 134 3.50 -1.45 -11.71
N MET A 135 2.80 -0.31 -11.65
CA MET A 135 2.58 0.41 -10.39
C MET A 135 1.83 -0.46 -9.37
N LEU A 136 0.83 -1.22 -9.80
CA LEU A 136 0.07 -2.15 -8.97
C LEU A 136 0.96 -3.28 -8.43
N ALA A 137 1.82 -3.86 -9.26
CA ALA A 137 2.76 -4.90 -8.86
C ALA A 137 3.72 -4.39 -7.78
N GLU A 138 4.35 -3.22 -8.00
CA GLU A 138 5.23 -2.58 -7.02
C GLU A 138 4.48 -2.22 -5.73
N GLY A 139 3.29 -1.66 -5.85
CA GLY A 139 2.44 -1.36 -4.71
C GLY A 139 2.10 -2.60 -3.90
N THR A 140 1.81 -3.73 -4.55
CA THR A 140 1.51 -5.00 -3.89
C THR A 140 2.71 -5.55 -3.13
N VAL A 141 3.91 -5.49 -3.72
CA VAL A 141 5.16 -5.91 -3.06
C VAL A 141 5.42 -5.05 -1.81
N ASN A 142 5.31 -3.73 -1.94
CA ASN A 142 5.48 -2.82 -0.82
C ASN A 142 4.41 -3.02 0.26
N TYR A 143 3.16 -3.22 -0.12
CA TYR A 143 2.05 -3.50 0.80
C TYR A 143 2.33 -4.76 1.63
N THR A 144 2.72 -5.86 0.99
CA THR A 144 3.05 -7.11 1.67
C THR A 144 4.19 -6.91 2.65
N ARG A 145 5.26 -6.22 2.22
CA ARG A 145 6.43 -5.93 3.07
C ARG A 145 6.07 -5.10 4.31
N GLU A 146 5.24 -4.09 4.16
CA GLU A 146 4.82 -3.25 5.30
C GLU A 146 3.91 -3.99 6.28
N VAL A 147 3.00 -4.84 5.78
CA VAL A 147 2.17 -5.69 6.63
C VAL A 147 3.03 -6.69 7.41
N ASP A 148 3.99 -7.33 6.77
CA ASP A 148 4.90 -8.27 7.43
C ASP A 148 5.75 -7.56 8.48
N ARG A 149 6.27 -6.37 8.17
CA ARG A 149 7.03 -5.53 9.12
C ARG A 149 6.19 -5.15 10.34
N ALA A 150 4.95 -4.73 10.13
CA ALA A 150 4.04 -4.39 11.24
C ALA A 150 3.77 -5.62 12.12
N ARG A 151 3.60 -6.80 11.52
CA ARG A 151 3.43 -8.06 12.22
C ARG A 151 4.67 -8.47 13.03
N GLU A 152 5.85 -8.33 12.48
CA GLU A 152 7.11 -8.63 13.17
C GLU A 152 7.32 -7.72 14.38
N LEU A 153 7.06 -6.42 14.24
CA LEU A 153 7.12 -5.45 15.34
C LEU A 153 6.13 -5.82 16.45
N PHE A 154 4.89 -6.14 16.09
CA PHE A 154 3.87 -6.55 17.05
C PHE A 154 4.28 -7.82 17.81
N LEU A 155 4.77 -8.85 17.11
CA LEU A 155 5.27 -10.08 17.74
C LEU A 155 6.49 -9.84 18.61
N GLY A 156 7.37 -8.91 18.23
CA GLY A 156 8.52 -8.49 19.05
C GLY A 156 8.09 -7.86 20.38
N ILE A 157 7.14 -6.94 20.34
CA ILE A 157 6.58 -6.29 21.53
C ILE A 157 5.90 -7.32 22.43
N LEU A 158 5.00 -8.15 21.88
CA LEU A 158 4.33 -9.20 22.64
C LEU A 158 5.33 -10.18 23.27
N GLY A 159 6.37 -10.58 22.52
CA GLY A 159 7.40 -11.51 23.01
C GLY A 159 8.18 -10.93 24.20
N HIS A 160 8.43 -9.63 24.20
CA HIS A 160 9.06 -8.92 25.32
C HIS A 160 8.10 -8.85 26.53
N ASP A 161 6.87 -8.43 26.32
CA ASP A 161 5.89 -8.23 27.37
C ASP A 161 5.42 -9.52 28.03
N LEU A 162 5.43 -10.63 27.29
CA LEU A 162 5.12 -11.96 27.82
C LEU A 162 6.33 -12.59 28.56
N ARG A 163 7.56 -12.23 28.20
CA ARG A 163 8.77 -12.82 28.84
C ARG A 163 8.85 -12.47 30.33
N ASN A 164 8.49 -11.25 30.71
CA ASN A 164 8.57 -10.80 32.09
C ASN A 164 7.64 -11.57 33.02
N PRO A 165 6.32 -11.69 32.77
CA PRO A 165 5.43 -12.47 33.62
C PRO A 165 5.76 -13.96 33.61
N LEU A 166 6.20 -14.51 32.46
CA LEU A 166 6.62 -15.91 32.38
C LEU A 166 7.89 -16.19 33.20
N ALA A 167 8.87 -15.29 33.17
CA ALA A 167 10.08 -15.40 34.01
C ALA A 167 9.74 -15.33 35.51
N ALA A 168 8.80 -14.48 35.87
CA ALA A 168 8.34 -14.39 37.25
C ALA A 168 7.58 -15.66 37.72
N ILE A 169 6.72 -16.23 36.88
CA ILE A 169 6.03 -17.50 37.12
C ILE A 169 7.04 -18.64 37.24
N ASN A 170 8.01 -18.73 36.35
CA ASN A 170 9.06 -19.75 36.44
C ASN A 170 9.90 -19.60 37.71
N GLY A 171 10.25 -18.38 38.09
CA GLY A 171 10.98 -18.11 39.35
C GLY A 171 10.19 -18.54 40.56
N LEU A 172 8.88 -18.30 40.62
CA LEU A 172 8.00 -18.79 41.69
C LEU A 172 7.92 -20.33 41.74
N ALA A 173 7.77 -20.97 40.58
CA ALA A 173 7.74 -22.43 40.49
C ALA A 173 9.06 -23.06 40.98
N GLU A 174 10.21 -22.49 40.61
CA GLU A 174 11.52 -22.94 41.10
C GLU A 174 11.69 -22.75 42.61
N LEU A 175 11.19 -21.64 43.15
CA LEU A 175 11.24 -21.39 44.60
C LEU A 175 10.38 -22.39 45.37
N GLN A 176 9.19 -22.73 44.88
CA GLN A 176 8.32 -23.74 45.45
C GLN A 176 8.99 -25.13 45.46
N LEU A 177 9.64 -25.50 44.36
CA LEU A 177 10.36 -26.78 44.26
C LEU A 177 11.56 -26.87 45.19
N ARG A 178 12.20 -25.73 45.52
CA ARG A 178 13.37 -25.68 46.37
C ARG A 178 13.05 -25.47 47.87
N GLY A 179 11.78 -25.41 48.26
CA GLY A 179 11.33 -25.31 49.64
C GLY A 179 11.78 -24.02 50.38
N LYS A 180 11.95 -22.91 49.65
CA LYS A 180 12.41 -21.64 50.23
C LYS A 180 11.27 -20.74 50.70
N THR A 181 11.54 -19.95 51.70
CA THR A 181 10.66 -19.22 52.66
C THR A 181 9.52 -18.40 52.03
N PRO A 182 8.36 -18.27 52.76
CA PRO A 182 7.15 -17.56 52.35
C PRO A 182 7.35 -16.09 51.95
N GLU A 183 8.33 -15.41 52.59
CA GLU A 183 8.58 -13.98 52.37
C GLU A 183 9.09 -13.66 50.95
N ARG A 184 9.87 -14.55 50.35
CA ARG A 184 10.38 -14.37 48.98
C ARG A 184 9.31 -14.63 47.91
N HIS A 185 8.30 -15.48 48.25
CA HIS A 185 7.13 -15.71 47.40
C HIS A 185 6.23 -14.46 47.32
N ALA A 186 6.03 -13.77 48.45
CA ALA A 186 5.25 -12.54 48.50
C ALA A 186 5.89 -11.39 47.71
N GLN A 187 7.22 -11.32 47.69
CA GLN A 187 7.97 -10.28 46.97
C GLN A 187 7.91 -10.48 45.46
N LEU A 188 7.98 -11.72 44.96
CA LEU A 188 7.83 -12.05 43.54
C LEU A 188 6.39 -11.96 43.05
N ALA A 189 5.41 -12.34 43.89
CA ALA A 189 4.00 -12.19 43.58
C ALA A 189 3.61 -10.71 43.41
N SER A 190 4.17 -9.81 44.24
CA SER A 190 3.93 -8.37 44.13
C SER A 190 4.53 -7.77 42.84
N GLN A 191 5.64 -8.29 42.34
CA GLN A 191 6.23 -7.85 41.06
C GLN A 191 5.38 -8.29 39.84
N ILE A 192 4.72 -9.45 39.90
CA ILE A 192 3.81 -9.92 38.85
C ILE A 192 2.55 -9.06 38.76
N LEU A 193 2.03 -8.59 39.91
CA LEU A 193 0.81 -7.79 39.96
C LEU A 193 1.00 -6.34 39.48
N ILE A 194 2.25 -5.89 39.32
CA ILE A 194 2.60 -4.52 38.91
C ILE A 194 3.04 -4.50 37.42
N SER A 195 3.27 -5.65 36.78
CA SER A 195 3.64 -5.79 35.36
C SER A 195 2.44 -5.98 34.47
#